data_029cb131a8fad66c2daea1f36fe54584
#
_entry.id   029cb131a8fad66c2daea1f36fe54584
#
_cell.length_a   1.000
_cell.length_b   1.000
_cell.length_c   1.000
_cell.angle_alpha   90.00
_cell.angle_beta   90.00
_cell.angle_gamma   90.00
#
_symmetry.space_group_name_H-M   'P 1'
#
loop_
_entity.id
_entity.type
_entity.pdbx_description
1 polymer ?
#
loop_
_entity_poly.entity_id
_entity_poly.type
_entity_poly.pdbx_seq_one_letter_code
_entity_poly.pdbx_strand_id
1 'polypeptide(L)'
;MNLNKQLGWRYATKRMNGVEVPEKKLAAILEAIRLAPSSFGLAPYSVLVIRDPELRKKIQPAIYMQPQIVESSHVLVFAGKTDISEKDVDDFMALVAKTRGTSIESLADFKKMIWGSIGSLPQEAKQAWAAKQAYIALGVGMAAAALEEVDSTPMEGFDSAKLDEALGLSAKGLKSTVILTLGYRDEKNDHLVNQKKVRKAKKDLFIEL
;
A
#
# COMPACT_ATOMS: atom_id res chain seq x y z
N MET A 1 -22.02 -6.97 -0.60
CA MET A 1 -21.23 -7.29 -1.81
C MET A 1 -20.38 -8.54 -1.58
N ASN A 2 -20.14 -9.40 -2.58
CA ASN A 2 -19.33 -10.61 -2.42
C ASN A 2 -17.89 -10.32 -2.86
N LEU A 3 -16.92 -10.47 -1.96
CA LEU A 3 -15.50 -10.20 -2.22
C LEU A 3 -14.95 -11.00 -3.40
N ASN A 4 -15.25 -12.30 -3.50
CA ASN A 4 -14.74 -13.14 -4.58
C ASN A 4 -15.27 -12.70 -5.96
N LYS A 5 -16.53 -12.23 -6.01
CA LYS A 5 -17.11 -11.66 -7.23
C LYS A 5 -16.32 -10.41 -7.64
N GLN A 6 -16.01 -9.52 -6.69
CA GLN A 6 -15.28 -8.28 -6.96
C GLN A 6 -13.80 -8.52 -7.28
N LEU A 7 -13.16 -9.49 -6.65
CA LEU A 7 -11.82 -9.93 -7.03
C LEU A 7 -11.81 -10.58 -8.43
N GLY A 8 -12.91 -11.22 -8.84
CA GLY A 8 -13.12 -11.68 -10.21
C GLY A 8 -13.24 -10.53 -11.21
N TRP A 9 -13.99 -9.48 -10.85
CA TRP A 9 -14.24 -8.31 -11.68
C TRP A 9 -13.00 -7.43 -11.90
N ARG A 10 -12.23 -7.11 -10.83
CA ARG A 10 -11.07 -6.23 -10.92
C ARG A 10 -9.92 -6.82 -11.74
N TYR A 11 -9.22 -5.98 -12.49
CA TYR A 11 -7.92 -6.30 -13.08
C TYR A 11 -6.99 -5.07 -12.93
N ALA A 12 -5.71 -5.19 -13.31
CA ALA A 12 -4.79 -4.05 -13.34
C ALA A 12 -5.00 -3.29 -14.66
N THR A 13 -5.84 -2.25 -14.61
CA THR A 13 -6.20 -1.41 -15.76
C THR A 13 -4.96 -0.77 -16.38
N LYS A 14 -4.91 -0.71 -17.70
CA LYS A 14 -3.79 -0.10 -18.45
C LYS A 14 -4.09 1.33 -18.88
N ARG A 15 -5.36 1.67 -18.96
CA ARG A 15 -5.84 3.02 -19.26
C ARG A 15 -6.97 3.38 -18.31
N MET A 16 -6.97 4.63 -17.87
CA MET A 16 -8.04 5.18 -17.03
C MET A 16 -8.67 6.40 -17.69
N ASN A 17 -9.93 6.67 -17.38
CA ASN A 17 -10.73 7.69 -18.08
C ASN A 17 -10.68 9.09 -17.45
N GLY A 18 -9.89 9.29 -16.40
CA GLY A 18 -9.73 10.57 -15.71
C GLY A 18 -10.89 10.96 -14.78
N VAL A 19 -11.94 10.15 -14.69
CA VAL A 19 -13.05 10.43 -13.76
C VAL A 19 -12.59 10.31 -12.31
N GLU A 20 -12.93 11.29 -11.50
CA GLU A 20 -12.56 11.31 -10.09
C GLU A 20 -13.31 10.25 -9.28
N VAL A 21 -12.59 9.61 -8.38
CA VAL A 21 -13.17 8.73 -7.37
C VAL A 21 -13.88 9.59 -6.32
N PRO A 22 -15.18 9.38 -6.07
CA PRO A 22 -15.92 10.12 -5.05
C PRO A 22 -15.27 10.03 -3.67
N GLU A 23 -15.23 11.14 -2.93
CA GLU A 23 -14.56 11.21 -1.64
C GLU A 23 -15.02 10.13 -0.65
N LYS A 24 -16.31 9.78 -0.65
CA LYS A 24 -16.84 8.69 0.19
C LYS A 24 -16.19 7.33 -0.11
N LYS A 25 -15.99 7.01 -1.39
CA LYS A 25 -15.34 5.76 -1.81
C LYS A 25 -13.86 5.78 -1.48
N LEU A 26 -13.19 6.91 -1.73
CA LEU A 26 -11.79 7.09 -1.37
C LEU A 26 -11.59 6.93 0.14
N ALA A 27 -12.41 7.58 0.96
CA ALA A 27 -12.34 7.48 2.41
C ALA A 27 -12.52 6.03 2.89
N ALA A 28 -13.45 5.26 2.29
CA ALA A 28 -13.64 3.85 2.62
C ALA A 28 -12.40 3.00 2.28
N ILE A 29 -11.77 3.26 1.12
CA ILE A 29 -10.53 2.56 0.71
C ILE A 29 -9.37 2.90 1.65
N LEU A 30 -9.18 4.19 1.97
CA LEU A 30 -8.11 4.63 2.87
C LEU A 30 -8.31 4.10 4.29
N GLU A 31 -9.54 4.04 4.78
CA GLU A 31 -9.85 3.44 6.09
C GLU A 31 -9.56 1.94 6.11
N ALA A 32 -9.89 1.21 5.05
CA ALA A 32 -9.53 -0.20 4.95
C ALA A 32 -8.00 -0.40 4.97
N ILE A 33 -7.23 0.45 4.27
CA ILE A 33 -5.76 0.44 4.31
C ILE A 33 -5.27 0.71 5.75
N ARG A 34 -5.86 1.69 6.46
CA ARG A 34 -5.52 2.01 7.85
C ARG A 34 -5.78 0.85 8.80
N LEU A 35 -6.82 0.07 8.55
CA LEU A 35 -7.22 -1.10 9.35
C LEU A 35 -6.47 -2.39 8.95
N ALA A 36 -5.61 -2.33 7.94
CA ALA A 36 -4.83 -3.51 7.53
C ALA A 36 -3.97 -4.04 8.68
N PRO A 37 -3.90 -5.37 8.88
CA PRO A 37 -3.02 -5.94 9.89
C PRO A 37 -1.55 -5.75 9.50
N SER A 38 -0.69 -5.69 10.52
CA SER A 38 0.76 -5.75 10.33
C SER A 38 1.40 -6.57 11.44
N SER A 39 2.64 -7.02 11.25
CA SER A 39 3.36 -7.75 12.28
C SER A 39 3.46 -6.89 13.54
N PHE A 40 3.08 -7.46 14.69
CA PHE A 40 2.91 -6.80 15.99
C PHE A 40 1.88 -5.65 16.00
N GLY A 41 1.31 -5.25 14.88
CA GLY A 41 0.49 -4.05 14.73
C GLY A 41 1.30 -2.76 14.52
N LEU A 42 2.62 -2.85 14.31
CA LEU A 42 3.53 -1.70 14.27
C LEU A 42 3.34 -0.80 13.03
N ALA A 43 2.81 -1.34 11.92
CA ALA A 43 2.58 -0.63 10.66
C ALA A 43 3.77 0.28 10.23
N PRO A 44 4.99 -0.27 9.98
CA PRO A 44 6.21 0.49 9.73
C PRO A 44 6.25 1.05 8.30
N TYR A 45 5.20 1.72 7.88
CA TYR A 45 5.05 2.33 6.56
C TYR A 45 4.14 3.56 6.63
N SER A 46 4.22 4.38 5.60
CA SER A 46 3.26 5.46 5.34
C SER A 46 2.68 5.29 3.95
N VAL A 47 1.48 5.84 3.74
CA VAL A 47 0.83 5.87 2.43
C VAL A 47 0.66 7.33 2.02
N LEU A 48 1.34 7.74 0.96
CA LEU A 48 1.19 9.07 0.38
C LEU A 48 0.01 9.05 -0.58
N VAL A 49 -0.94 9.95 -0.38
CA VAL A 49 -2.12 10.12 -1.24
C VAL A 49 -1.89 11.32 -2.15
N ILE A 50 -1.65 11.09 -3.42
CA ILE A 50 -1.33 12.12 -4.41
C ILE A 50 -2.58 12.39 -5.26
N ARG A 51 -3.17 13.57 -5.07
CA ARG A 51 -4.32 14.08 -5.84
C ARG A 51 -3.87 15.07 -6.91
N ASP A 52 -2.86 15.88 -6.60
CA ASP A 52 -2.39 16.97 -7.45
C ASP A 52 -1.93 16.48 -8.83
N PRO A 53 -2.56 16.92 -9.91
CA PRO A 53 -2.20 16.52 -11.27
C PRO A 53 -0.77 16.91 -11.66
N GLU A 54 -0.27 18.03 -11.18
CA GLU A 54 1.08 18.49 -11.52
C GLU A 54 2.14 17.62 -10.82
N LEU A 55 1.91 17.24 -9.58
CA LEU A 55 2.79 16.30 -8.89
C LEU A 55 2.77 14.93 -9.58
N ARG A 56 1.60 14.45 -10.05
CA ARG A 56 1.49 13.19 -10.81
C ARG A 56 2.29 13.25 -12.12
N LYS A 57 2.24 14.35 -12.85
CA LYS A 57 3.08 14.57 -14.05
C LYS A 57 4.56 14.59 -13.69
N LYS A 58 4.93 15.24 -12.59
CA LYS A 58 6.32 15.32 -12.13
C LYS A 58 6.91 13.94 -11.78
N ILE A 59 6.14 13.04 -11.18
CA ILE A 59 6.62 11.71 -10.79
C ILE A 59 6.52 10.68 -11.93
N GLN A 60 5.72 10.92 -12.97
CA GLN A 60 5.49 9.97 -14.05
C GLN A 60 6.78 9.44 -14.73
N PRO A 61 7.82 10.26 -14.98
CA PRO A 61 9.08 9.77 -15.53
C PRO A 61 9.77 8.71 -14.65
N ALA A 62 9.68 8.84 -13.32
CA ALA A 62 10.20 7.84 -12.40
C ALA A 62 9.43 6.52 -12.47
N ILE A 63 8.22 6.51 -13.04
CA ILE A 63 7.33 5.36 -13.17
C ILE A 63 7.23 4.94 -14.64
N TYR A 64 8.34 5.09 -15.39
CA TYR A 64 8.49 4.70 -16.79
C TYR A 64 7.36 5.18 -17.70
N MET A 65 6.89 6.42 -17.50
CA MET A 65 5.84 7.07 -18.28
C MET A 65 4.51 6.31 -18.32
N GLN A 66 4.24 5.46 -17.33
CA GLN A 66 2.98 4.72 -17.28
C GLN A 66 1.78 5.67 -17.28
N PRO A 67 0.81 5.51 -18.20
CA PRO A 67 -0.28 6.48 -18.38
C PRO A 67 -1.22 6.55 -17.19
N GLN A 68 -1.38 5.45 -16.44
CA GLN A 68 -2.27 5.40 -15.27
C GLN A 68 -1.89 6.44 -14.20
N ILE A 69 -0.64 6.88 -14.15
CA ILE A 69 -0.18 7.88 -13.17
C ILE A 69 -0.88 9.22 -13.37
N VAL A 70 -1.07 9.61 -14.61
CA VAL A 70 -1.73 10.89 -14.95
C VAL A 70 -3.22 10.74 -15.25
N GLU A 71 -3.64 9.57 -15.73
CA GLU A 71 -5.03 9.27 -16.07
C GLU A 71 -5.89 8.85 -14.86
N SER A 72 -5.28 8.39 -13.77
CA SER A 72 -6.01 8.01 -12.56
C SER A 72 -6.56 9.21 -11.81
N SER A 73 -7.52 8.96 -10.94
CA SER A 73 -8.02 9.95 -9.97
C SER A 73 -6.98 10.21 -8.88
N HIS A 74 -6.41 9.14 -8.33
CA HIS A 74 -5.45 9.20 -7.22
C HIS A 74 -4.30 8.24 -7.44
N VAL A 75 -3.12 8.63 -6.96
CA VAL A 75 -1.95 7.74 -6.84
C VAL A 75 -1.62 7.57 -5.37
N LEU A 76 -1.61 6.33 -4.89
CA LEU A 76 -1.17 5.98 -3.55
C LEU A 76 0.25 5.40 -3.64
N VAL A 77 1.21 6.01 -2.93
CA VAL A 77 2.57 5.47 -2.81
C VAL A 77 2.74 4.90 -1.42
N PHE A 78 2.88 3.59 -1.34
CA PHE A 78 3.20 2.89 -0.11
C PHE A 78 4.71 2.97 0.11
N ALA A 79 5.14 3.58 1.19
CA ALA A 79 6.54 3.79 1.52
C ALA A 79 6.88 3.16 2.87
N GLY A 80 7.75 2.17 2.86
CA GLY A 80 8.25 1.52 4.07
C GLY A 80 9.30 2.37 4.77
N LYS A 81 9.42 2.23 6.10
CA LYS A 81 10.51 2.85 6.84
C LYS A 81 11.86 2.28 6.40
N THR A 82 12.86 3.15 6.27
CA THR A 82 14.23 2.75 5.93
C THR A 82 14.99 2.16 7.12
N ASP A 83 14.56 2.49 8.32
CA ASP A 83 15.01 1.90 9.57
C ASP A 83 13.85 1.89 10.57
N ILE A 84 13.95 1.04 11.59
CA ILE A 84 13.02 0.96 12.70
C ILE A 84 13.83 1.09 13.98
N SER A 85 13.62 2.20 14.68
CA SER A 85 14.30 2.54 15.93
C SER A 85 13.52 2.02 17.15
N GLU A 86 14.19 1.99 18.30
CA GLU A 86 13.52 1.71 19.57
C GLU A 86 12.42 2.75 19.87
N LYS A 87 12.67 4.01 19.46
CA LYS A 87 11.66 5.07 19.58
C LYS A 87 10.37 4.76 18.84
N ASP A 88 10.43 4.12 17.66
CA ASP A 88 9.23 3.73 16.92
C ASP A 88 8.41 2.71 17.71
N VAL A 89 9.08 1.81 18.44
CA VAL A 89 8.42 0.85 19.32
C VAL A 89 7.84 1.55 20.54
N ASP A 90 8.54 2.53 21.12
CA ASP A 90 8.04 3.33 22.24
C ASP A 90 6.80 4.14 21.85
N ASP A 91 6.82 4.81 20.71
CA ASP A 91 5.70 5.56 20.18
C ASP A 91 4.48 4.63 19.96
N PHE A 92 4.73 3.40 19.50
CA PHE A 92 3.68 2.39 19.34
C PHE A 92 3.15 1.92 20.70
N MET A 93 4.01 1.69 21.71
CA MET A 93 3.54 1.33 23.07
C MET A 93 2.67 2.45 23.67
N ALA A 94 3.05 3.70 23.47
CA ALA A 94 2.25 4.84 23.91
C ALA A 94 0.88 4.86 23.22
N LEU A 95 0.83 4.56 21.92
CA LEU A 95 -0.42 4.44 21.17
C LEU A 95 -1.31 3.29 21.71
N VAL A 96 -0.72 2.11 21.96
CA VAL A 96 -1.43 0.96 22.52
C VAL A 96 -2.00 1.30 23.89
N ALA A 97 -1.18 1.87 24.80
CA ALA A 97 -1.59 2.26 26.14
C ALA A 97 -2.78 3.24 26.11
N LYS A 98 -2.65 4.29 25.30
CA LYS A 98 -3.73 5.29 25.12
C LYS A 98 -5.01 4.66 24.57
N THR A 99 -4.89 3.80 23.56
CA THR A 99 -6.05 3.23 22.87
C THR A 99 -6.80 2.22 23.74
N ARG A 100 -6.07 1.44 24.54
CA ARG A 100 -6.64 0.38 25.39
C ARG A 100 -6.94 0.81 26.81
N GLY A 101 -6.53 2.03 27.20
CA GLY A 101 -6.71 2.53 28.57
C GLY A 101 -5.84 1.77 29.59
N THR A 102 -4.64 1.33 29.20
CA THR A 102 -3.70 0.59 30.06
C THR A 102 -2.45 1.42 30.33
N SER A 103 -1.64 1.04 31.33
CA SER A 103 -0.38 1.73 31.61
C SER A 103 0.74 1.28 30.66
N ILE A 104 1.71 2.15 30.40
CA ILE A 104 2.88 1.82 29.55
C ILE A 104 3.72 0.72 30.20
N GLU A 105 3.84 0.73 31.54
CA GLU A 105 4.58 -0.26 32.32
C GLU A 105 4.06 -1.68 32.10
N SER A 106 2.74 -1.83 31.95
CA SER A 106 2.12 -3.14 31.65
C SER A 106 2.47 -3.68 30.26
N LEU A 107 3.05 -2.87 29.39
CA LEU A 107 3.46 -3.23 28.03
C LEU A 107 4.96 -3.54 27.91
N ALA A 108 5.72 -3.54 29.02
CA ALA A 108 7.17 -3.72 29.04
C ALA A 108 7.62 -5.03 28.35
N ASP A 109 6.98 -6.14 28.64
CA ASP A 109 7.30 -7.43 28.01
C ASP A 109 6.95 -7.45 26.54
N PHE A 110 5.85 -6.81 26.14
CA PHE A 110 5.47 -6.67 24.74
C PHE A 110 6.48 -5.80 23.97
N LYS A 111 6.90 -4.67 24.54
CA LYS A 111 8.00 -3.86 23.98
C LYS A 111 9.27 -4.69 23.80
N LYS A 112 9.69 -5.43 24.85
CA LYS A 112 10.88 -6.27 24.82
C LYS A 112 10.80 -7.36 23.73
N MET A 113 9.65 -7.98 23.56
CA MET A 113 9.43 -8.98 22.52
C MET A 113 9.55 -8.38 21.11
N ILE A 114 8.93 -7.22 20.85
CA ILE A 114 9.04 -6.54 19.56
C ILE A 114 10.49 -6.15 19.30
N TRP A 115 11.11 -5.43 20.22
CA TRP A 115 12.47 -4.93 20.05
C TRP A 115 13.49 -6.06 19.94
N GLY A 116 13.32 -7.13 20.71
CA GLY A 116 14.14 -8.34 20.58
C GLY A 116 14.06 -9.02 19.22
N SER A 117 12.91 -8.90 18.55
CA SER A 117 12.69 -9.51 17.23
C SER A 117 13.26 -8.68 16.09
N ILE A 118 13.26 -7.34 16.19
CA ILE A 118 13.60 -6.45 15.06
C ILE A 118 14.81 -5.55 15.33
N GLY A 119 15.14 -5.26 16.60
CA GLY A 119 16.17 -4.28 16.97
C GLY A 119 17.55 -4.65 16.45
N SER A 120 17.93 -5.93 16.53
CA SER A 120 19.21 -6.46 16.07
C SER A 120 19.30 -6.75 14.58
N LEU A 121 18.20 -6.62 13.83
CA LEU A 121 18.20 -6.87 12.38
C LEU A 121 19.06 -5.80 11.68
N PRO A 122 19.82 -6.20 10.64
CA PRO A 122 20.48 -5.23 9.77
C PRO A 122 19.44 -4.37 9.05
N GLN A 123 19.83 -3.15 8.67
CA GLN A 123 18.94 -2.16 8.07
C GLN A 123 18.18 -2.70 6.85
N GLU A 124 18.84 -3.45 5.98
CA GLU A 124 18.21 -4.06 4.80
C GLU A 124 17.09 -5.05 5.19
N ALA A 125 17.29 -5.82 6.25
CA ALA A 125 16.26 -6.75 6.74
C ALA A 125 15.07 -6.00 7.35
N LYS A 126 15.31 -4.89 8.07
CA LYS A 126 14.25 -4.00 8.57
C LYS A 126 13.45 -3.38 7.42
N GLN A 127 14.14 -2.91 6.36
CA GLN A 127 13.49 -2.39 5.14
C GLN A 127 12.62 -3.44 4.45
N ALA A 128 13.17 -4.64 4.26
CA ALA A 128 12.43 -5.76 3.67
C ALA A 128 11.21 -6.16 4.52
N TRP A 129 11.35 -6.11 5.85
CA TRP A 129 10.25 -6.37 6.77
C TRP A 129 9.17 -5.30 6.68
N ALA A 130 9.55 -4.01 6.66
CA ALA A 130 8.62 -2.89 6.47
C ALA A 130 7.88 -2.98 5.13
N ALA A 131 8.58 -3.32 4.05
CA ALA A 131 8.00 -3.51 2.73
C ALA A 131 6.92 -4.61 2.73
N LYS A 132 7.15 -5.74 3.40
CA LYS A 132 6.13 -6.81 3.52
C LYS A 132 4.85 -6.33 4.19
N GLN A 133 4.95 -5.45 5.21
CA GLN A 133 3.76 -4.88 5.86
C GLN A 133 3.01 -3.91 4.92
N ALA A 134 3.74 -3.12 4.13
CA ALA A 134 3.16 -2.26 3.10
C ALA A 134 2.40 -3.07 2.02
N TYR A 135 2.90 -4.25 1.62
CA TYR A 135 2.21 -5.15 0.68
C TYR A 135 0.93 -5.76 1.26
N ILE A 136 0.89 -6.04 2.57
CA ILE A 136 -0.36 -6.47 3.23
C ILE A 136 -1.41 -5.36 3.10
N ALA A 137 -1.03 -4.12 3.41
CA ALA A 137 -1.92 -2.96 3.30
C ALA A 137 -2.36 -2.68 1.86
N LEU A 138 -1.46 -2.85 0.88
CA LEU A 138 -1.79 -2.80 -0.55
C LEU A 138 -2.86 -3.82 -0.92
N GLY A 139 -2.71 -5.07 -0.47
CA GLY A 139 -3.68 -6.14 -0.73
C GLY A 139 -5.07 -5.82 -0.19
N VAL A 140 -5.13 -5.28 1.04
CA VAL A 140 -6.38 -4.81 1.65
C VAL A 140 -6.96 -3.62 0.86
N GLY A 141 -6.13 -2.65 0.47
CA GLY A 141 -6.55 -1.51 -0.34
C GLY A 141 -7.13 -1.90 -1.69
N MET A 142 -6.51 -2.87 -2.38
CA MET A 142 -7.03 -3.41 -3.64
C MET A 142 -8.37 -4.13 -3.47
N ALA A 143 -8.55 -4.87 -2.37
CA ALA A 143 -9.82 -5.54 -2.06
C ALA A 143 -10.91 -4.51 -1.76
N ALA A 144 -10.60 -3.48 -0.98
CA ALA A 144 -11.53 -2.39 -0.68
C ALA A 144 -11.92 -1.61 -1.94
N ALA A 145 -10.94 -1.25 -2.79
CA ALA A 145 -11.22 -0.61 -4.07
C ALA A 145 -12.17 -1.44 -4.93
N ALA A 146 -11.96 -2.75 -4.99
CA ALA A 146 -12.84 -3.66 -5.73
C ALA A 146 -14.27 -3.68 -5.15
N LEU A 147 -14.43 -3.68 -3.81
CA LEU A 147 -15.74 -3.62 -3.17
C LEU A 147 -16.46 -2.30 -3.44
N GLU A 148 -15.72 -1.18 -3.54
CA GLU A 148 -16.25 0.13 -3.91
C GLU A 148 -16.46 0.31 -5.43
N GLU A 149 -16.17 -0.73 -6.25
CA GLU A 149 -16.21 -0.68 -7.71
C GLU A 149 -15.32 0.45 -8.27
N VAL A 150 -14.14 0.61 -7.65
CA VAL A 150 -13.06 1.49 -8.10
C VAL A 150 -11.96 0.63 -8.70
N ASP A 151 -11.57 0.94 -9.93
CA ASP A 151 -10.45 0.27 -10.57
C ASP A 151 -9.14 0.65 -9.88
N SER A 152 -8.26 -0.33 -9.78
CA SER A 152 -6.97 -0.14 -9.14
C SER A 152 -5.86 -0.91 -9.85
N THR A 153 -4.69 -0.25 -10.01
CA THR A 153 -3.52 -0.87 -10.64
C THR A 153 -2.32 -0.79 -9.70
N PRO A 154 -1.90 -1.93 -9.12
CA PRO A 154 -0.65 -1.99 -8.37
C PRO A 154 0.54 -1.98 -9.33
N MET A 155 1.62 -1.29 -8.98
CA MET A 155 2.82 -1.13 -9.79
C MET A 155 4.09 -1.28 -8.95
N GLU A 156 5.00 -2.12 -9.41
CA GLU A 156 6.38 -2.24 -8.92
C GLU A 156 7.39 -1.69 -9.94
N GLY A 157 6.94 -1.46 -11.18
CA GLY A 157 7.77 -0.96 -12.27
C GLY A 157 8.02 0.53 -12.15
N PHE A 158 8.96 0.94 -11.30
CA PHE A 158 9.42 2.32 -11.15
C PHE A 158 10.87 2.38 -10.65
N ASP A 159 11.52 3.52 -10.89
CA ASP A 159 12.83 3.87 -10.33
C ASP A 159 12.60 4.46 -8.92
N SER A 160 12.87 3.66 -7.89
CA SER A 160 12.62 4.07 -6.51
C SER A 160 13.47 5.27 -6.09
N ALA A 161 14.71 5.39 -6.58
CA ALA A 161 15.57 6.50 -6.21
C ALA A 161 15.03 7.84 -6.74
N LYS A 162 14.61 7.87 -8.00
CA LYS A 162 13.99 9.07 -8.60
C LYS A 162 12.64 9.42 -7.98
N LEU A 163 11.83 8.40 -7.66
CA LEU A 163 10.54 8.63 -7.01
C LEU A 163 10.72 9.15 -5.58
N ASP A 164 11.66 8.57 -4.82
CA ASP A 164 11.97 9.00 -3.45
C ASP A 164 12.51 10.43 -3.42
N GLU A 165 13.37 10.81 -4.38
CA GLU A 165 13.86 12.18 -4.54
C GLU A 165 12.70 13.15 -4.85
N ALA A 166 11.88 12.83 -5.86
CA ALA A 166 10.76 13.67 -6.28
C ALA A 166 9.73 13.93 -5.18
N LEU A 167 9.55 12.95 -4.25
CA LEU A 167 8.61 13.01 -3.13
C LEU A 167 9.26 13.39 -1.80
N GLY A 168 10.60 13.57 -1.75
CA GLY A 168 11.33 13.89 -0.54
C GLY A 168 11.23 12.81 0.55
N LEU A 169 11.20 11.54 0.17
CA LEU A 169 10.98 10.43 1.11
C LEU A 169 12.18 10.18 2.02
N SER A 170 13.41 10.32 1.50
CA SER A 170 14.63 10.08 2.28
C SER A 170 14.71 10.95 3.54
N ALA A 171 14.31 12.23 3.43
CA ALA A 171 14.26 13.15 4.58
C ALA A 171 13.23 12.73 5.66
N LYS A 172 12.31 11.85 5.31
CA LYS A 172 11.26 11.29 6.19
C LYS A 172 11.61 9.89 6.71
N GLY A 173 12.79 9.37 6.38
CA GLY A 173 13.17 7.99 6.70
C GLY A 173 12.29 6.95 6.00
N LEU A 174 11.79 7.27 4.83
CA LEU A 174 10.90 6.43 4.03
C LEU A 174 11.54 6.05 2.69
N LYS A 175 11.13 4.92 2.15
CA LYS A 175 11.49 4.43 0.82
C LYS A 175 10.25 3.91 0.11
N SER A 176 10.02 4.33 -1.13
CA SER A 176 8.92 3.84 -1.95
C SER A 176 9.02 2.32 -2.14
N THR A 177 7.92 1.62 -1.94
CA THR A 177 7.83 0.16 -1.97
C THR A 177 6.96 -0.32 -3.12
N VAL A 178 5.77 0.23 -3.24
CA VAL A 178 4.79 -0.11 -4.27
C VAL A 178 3.80 1.03 -4.45
N ILE A 179 3.25 1.15 -5.65
CA ILE A 179 2.27 2.18 -6.01
C ILE A 179 0.92 1.51 -6.26
N LEU A 180 -0.17 2.22 -5.96
CA LEU A 180 -1.53 1.86 -6.35
C LEU A 180 -2.22 3.07 -6.97
N THR A 181 -2.62 2.98 -8.22
CA THR A 181 -3.50 3.99 -8.82
C THR A 181 -4.96 3.62 -8.60
N LEU A 182 -5.80 4.63 -8.37
CA LEU A 182 -7.25 4.50 -8.20
C LEU A 182 -7.96 5.36 -9.24
N GLY A 183 -8.99 4.81 -9.88
CA GLY A 183 -9.77 5.50 -10.88
C GLY A 183 -10.82 4.61 -11.51
N TYR A 184 -11.16 4.87 -12.76
CA TYR A 184 -12.09 4.06 -13.52
C TYR A 184 -11.48 3.72 -14.88
N ARG A 185 -11.66 2.47 -15.33
CA ARG A 185 -11.12 1.97 -16.60
C ARG A 185 -11.63 2.78 -17.79
N ASP A 186 -10.76 2.99 -18.76
CA ASP A 186 -11.14 3.45 -20.09
C ASP A 186 -11.48 2.23 -20.96
N GLU A 187 -12.76 1.87 -21.03
CA GLU A 187 -13.21 0.68 -21.74
C GLU A 187 -12.89 0.70 -23.25
N LYS A 188 -12.66 1.89 -23.82
CA LYS A 188 -12.34 2.03 -25.24
C LYS A 188 -10.86 1.80 -25.55
N ASN A 189 -9.99 2.24 -24.66
CA ASN A 189 -8.54 2.29 -24.90
C ASN A 189 -7.77 1.25 -24.09
N ASP A 190 -8.39 0.58 -23.09
CA ASP A 190 -7.74 -0.48 -22.32
C ASP A 190 -7.86 -1.82 -23.03
N HIS A 191 -6.75 -2.31 -23.56
CA HIS A 191 -6.69 -3.57 -24.29
C HIS A 191 -6.95 -4.83 -23.42
N LEU A 192 -7.00 -4.68 -22.09
CA LEU A 192 -7.27 -5.79 -21.16
C LEU A 192 -8.74 -5.91 -20.75
N VAL A 193 -9.61 -4.96 -21.09
CA VAL A 193 -10.99 -4.88 -20.60
C VAL A 193 -11.78 -6.18 -20.86
N ASN A 194 -11.58 -6.82 -22.01
CA ASN A 194 -12.27 -8.04 -22.44
C ASN A 194 -11.42 -9.31 -22.25
N GLN A 195 -10.24 -9.20 -21.63
CA GLN A 195 -9.36 -10.35 -21.46
C GLN A 195 -9.75 -11.18 -20.23
N LYS A 196 -9.77 -12.50 -20.43
CA LYS A 196 -10.01 -13.43 -19.31
C LYS A 196 -8.87 -13.37 -18.30
N LYS A 197 -9.23 -13.35 -17.03
CA LYS A 197 -8.26 -13.38 -15.94
C LYS A 197 -7.54 -14.73 -15.89
N VAL A 198 -6.20 -14.67 -15.95
CA VAL A 198 -5.36 -15.88 -15.83
C VAL A 198 -4.92 -16.06 -14.36
N ARG A 199 -5.16 -17.24 -13.82
CA ARG A 199 -4.70 -17.67 -12.48
C ARG A 199 -4.30 -19.14 -12.54
N LYS A 200 -3.38 -19.53 -11.66
CA LYS A 200 -3.06 -20.96 -11.45
C LYS A 200 -4.32 -21.73 -11.05
N ALA A 201 -4.41 -22.98 -11.42
CA ALA A 201 -5.48 -23.86 -10.91
C ALA A 201 -5.33 -24.05 -9.40
N LYS A 202 -6.43 -24.34 -8.69
CA LYS A 202 -6.39 -24.52 -7.22
C LYS A 202 -5.37 -25.55 -6.79
N LYS A 203 -5.33 -26.70 -7.47
CA LYS A 203 -4.37 -27.80 -7.20
C LYS A 203 -2.90 -27.42 -7.36
N ASP A 204 -2.61 -26.39 -8.20
CA ASP A 204 -1.24 -25.92 -8.46
C ASP A 204 -0.83 -24.76 -7.53
N LEU A 205 -1.80 -24.22 -6.79
CA LEU A 205 -1.59 -23.11 -5.86
C LEU A 205 -1.61 -23.57 -4.40
N PHE A 206 -2.51 -24.51 -4.06
CA PHE A 206 -2.68 -25.01 -2.70
C PHE A 206 -2.09 -26.41 -2.58
N ILE A 207 -1.29 -26.61 -1.55
CA ILE A 207 -0.69 -27.90 -1.18
C ILE A 207 -1.31 -28.29 0.15
N GLU A 208 -2.06 -29.40 0.15
CA GLU A 208 -2.61 -30.01 1.37
C GLU A 208 -1.59 -31.02 1.89
N LEU A 209 -1.24 -30.95 3.19
CA LEU A 209 -0.26 -31.80 3.86
C LEU A 209 -0.97 -32.75 4.84
#